data_911a9e613fe9e4fd12a9868838b8d962
#
_entry.id   911a9e613fe9e4fd12a9868838b8d962
#
_cell.length_a   1.000
_cell.length_b   1.000
_cell.length_c   1.000
_cell.angle_alpha   90.00
_cell.angle_beta   90.00
_cell.angle_gamma   90.00
#
_symmetry.space_group_name_H-M   'P 1'
#
loop_
_entity.id
_entity.type
_entity.pdbx_description
1 polymer ?
#
loop_
_entity_poly.entity_id
_entity_poly.type
_entity_poly.pdbx_seq_one_letter_code
_entity_poly.pdbx_strand_id
1 'polypeptide(L)'
;MTYDPSQFAKKYQLSLETARQDFPQDGTCGLEIELFLLDSDLRPLLTVGSGPSKKSFVDYLRENHIPESVLSLTDLEAFQWMIEWGTHPYYSARGAIYEGRILQGVVLNALHKAGQAFEEKLHLWHGNLPYLTGVNYDSIPGGWHLAKRRYIEKCVDIYGGTLSTAGKHTNISLP
;
A
#
# COMPACT_ATOMS: atom_id res chain seq x y z
N MET A 1 -3.06 -19.18 27.59
CA MET A 1 -1.76 -19.63 27.04
C MET A 1 -0.70 -18.69 27.58
N THR A 2 0.26 -19.22 28.35
CA THR A 2 1.41 -18.45 28.82
C THR A 2 2.45 -18.38 27.69
N TYR A 3 2.82 -17.17 27.32
CA TYR A 3 3.87 -16.91 26.33
C TYR A 3 5.22 -17.33 26.92
N ASP A 4 5.92 -18.23 26.21
CA ASP A 4 7.26 -18.66 26.57
C ASP A 4 8.28 -18.10 25.56
N PRO A 5 9.06 -17.09 25.95
CA PRO A 5 10.05 -16.46 25.07
C PRO A 5 11.11 -17.42 24.54
N SER A 6 11.44 -18.47 25.31
CA SER A 6 12.48 -19.43 24.92
C SER A 6 12.03 -20.32 23.76
N GLN A 7 10.77 -20.68 23.73
CA GLN A 7 10.17 -21.43 22.61
C GLN A 7 10.06 -20.58 21.34
N PHE A 8 9.75 -19.29 21.49
CA PHE A 8 9.75 -18.37 20.35
C PHE A 8 11.15 -18.22 19.75
N ALA A 9 12.16 -18.00 20.60
CA ALA A 9 13.56 -17.87 20.15
C ALA A 9 14.05 -19.12 19.41
N LYS A 10 13.77 -20.32 19.93
CA LYS A 10 14.07 -21.59 19.26
C LYS A 10 13.39 -21.73 17.91
N LYS A 11 12.11 -21.39 17.84
CA LYS A 11 11.29 -21.50 16.63
C LYS A 11 11.78 -20.50 15.55
N TYR A 12 12.16 -19.31 15.99
CA TYR A 12 12.72 -18.27 15.12
C TYR A 12 14.09 -18.68 14.56
N GLN A 13 14.98 -19.23 15.41
CA GLN A 13 16.29 -19.71 15.00
C GLN A 13 16.19 -20.87 14.00
N LEU A 14 15.29 -21.84 14.25
CA LEU A 14 15.02 -22.93 13.32
C LEU A 14 14.49 -22.42 11.96
N SER A 15 13.63 -21.42 11.98
CA SER A 15 13.13 -20.78 10.75
C SER A 15 14.23 -20.08 9.97
N LEU A 16 15.16 -19.41 10.65
CA LEU A 16 16.34 -18.80 10.02
C LEU A 16 17.29 -19.83 9.42
N GLU A 17 17.53 -20.93 10.14
CA GLU A 17 18.39 -22.02 9.66
C GLU A 17 17.80 -22.69 8.43
N THR A 18 16.48 -22.91 8.40
CA THR A 18 15.76 -23.44 7.23
C THR A 18 15.84 -22.45 6.06
N ALA A 19 15.59 -21.19 6.30
CA ALA A 19 15.67 -20.16 5.27
C ALA A 19 17.08 -20.05 4.65
N ARG A 20 18.13 -20.21 5.46
CA ARG A 20 19.52 -20.21 4.97
C ARG A 20 19.86 -21.42 4.06
N GLN A 21 19.16 -22.54 4.23
CA GLN A 21 19.34 -23.72 3.37
C GLN A 21 18.63 -23.59 2.03
N ASP A 22 17.49 -22.88 2.01
CA ASP A 22 16.60 -22.79 0.85
C ASP A 22 16.82 -21.54 -0.02
N PHE A 23 17.52 -20.53 0.51
CA PHE A 23 17.74 -19.25 -0.19
C PHE A 23 19.22 -19.01 -0.49
N PRO A 24 19.53 -18.35 -1.62
CA PRO A 24 20.90 -17.99 -1.95
C PRO A 24 21.52 -17.13 -0.84
N GLN A 25 22.85 -17.23 -0.70
CA GLN A 25 23.63 -16.61 0.39
C GLN A 25 23.53 -15.07 0.45
N ASP A 26 22.98 -14.45 -0.57
CA ASP A 26 22.77 -13.00 -0.64
C ASP A 26 21.33 -12.66 -0.27
N GLY A 27 21.15 -11.91 0.80
CA GLY A 27 19.84 -11.39 1.20
C GLY A 27 19.24 -10.47 0.14
N THR A 28 17.93 -10.36 0.12
CA THR A 28 17.22 -9.46 -0.78
C THR A 28 16.58 -8.29 -0.02
N CYS A 29 16.35 -7.20 -0.71
CA CYS A 29 15.59 -6.07 -0.18
C CYS A 29 14.49 -5.63 -1.16
N GLY A 30 13.37 -5.18 -0.63
CA GLY A 30 12.27 -4.56 -1.34
C GLY A 30 11.80 -3.30 -0.63
N LEU A 31 11.02 -2.50 -1.32
CA LEU A 31 10.39 -1.29 -0.78
C LEU A 31 8.88 -1.41 -0.91
N GLU A 32 8.16 -1.00 0.12
CA GLU A 32 6.73 -0.70 0.09
C GLU A 32 6.57 0.80 0.37
N ILE A 33 5.74 1.44 -0.42
CA ILE A 33 5.52 2.88 -0.33
C ILE A 33 4.01 3.11 -0.30
N GLU A 34 3.53 3.65 0.79
CA GLU A 34 2.15 4.04 1.00
C GLU A 34 2.00 5.56 0.87
N LEU A 35 0.97 6.00 0.18
CA LEU A 35 0.66 7.42 -0.01
C LEU A 35 -0.84 7.66 0.07
N PHE A 36 -1.21 8.89 0.37
CA PHE A 36 -2.60 9.32 0.33
C PHE A 36 -2.96 9.94 -1.01
N LEU A 37 -4.14 9.58 -1.50
CA LEU A 37 -4.81 10.22 -2.62
C LEU A 37 -5.70 11.35 -2.07
N LEU A 38 -5.49 12.56 -2.56
CA LEU A 38 -6.26 13.74 -2.13
C LEU A 38 -6.87 14.44 -3.34
N ASP A 39 -8.03 15.05 -3.12
CA ASP A 39 -8.71 15.93 -4.08
C ASP A 39 -8.12 17.35 -4.09
N SER A 40 -8.73 18.25 -4.84
CA SER A 40 -8.31 19.66 -4.94
C SER A 40 -8.38 20.44 -3.64
N ASP A 41 -9.21 20.02 -2.70
CA ASP A 41 -9.39 20.62 -1.37
C ASP A 41 -8.51 19.96 -0.32
N LEU A 42 -7.61 19.07 -0.75
CA LEU A 42 -6.73 18.24 0.10
C LEU A 42 -7.52 17.31 1.03
N ARG A 43 -8.69 16.86 0.60
CA ARG A 43 -9.48 15.85 1.31
C ARG A 43 -9.19 14.46 0.77
N PRO A 44 -9.37 13.40 1.57
CA PRO A 44 -9.22 12.02 1.12
C PRO A 44 -10.07 11.71 -0.11
N LEU A 45 -9.43 11.28 -1.17
CA LEU A 45 -10.07 10.94 -2.44
C LEU A 45 -10.57 9.49 -2.39
N LEU A 46 -11.87 9.29 -2.29
CA LEU A 46 -12.48 7.95 -2.30
C LEU A 46 -12.58 7.36 -3.71
N THR A 47 -12.92 8.21 -4.67
CA THR A 47 -13.17 7.79 -6.05
C THR A 47 -12.73 8.88 -7.00
N VAL A 48 -12.34 8.51 -8.21
CA VAL A 48 -12.13 9.42 -9.34
C VAL A 48 -13.35 9.40 -10.27
N GLY A 49 -13.61 10.53 -10.94
CA GLY A 49 -14.75 10.68 -11.85
C GLY A 49 -16.03 11.13 -11.16
N SER A 50 -17.09 11.28 -11.96
CA SER A 50 -18.38 11.80 -11.50
C SER A 50 -19.54 10.90 -11.96
N GLY A 51 -20.65 10.92 -11.21
CA GLY A 51 -21.86 10.17 -11.55
C GLY A 51 -21.59 8.68 -11.76
N PRO A 52 -22.08 8.08 -12.85
CA PRO A 52 -21.92 6.66 -13.15
C PRO A 52 -20.46 6.25 -13.44
N SER A 53 -19.58 7.20 -13.72
CA SER A 53 -18.15 6.98 -14.00
C SER A 53 -17.28 6.91 -12.74
N LYS A 54 -17.86 7.08 -11.56
CA LYS A 54 -17.13 6.98 -10.30
C LYS A 54 -16.55 5.59 -10.09
N LYS A 55 -15.25 5.53 -9.82
CA LYS A 55 -14.53 4.28 -9.52
C LYS A 55 -13.37 4.54 -8.57
N SER A 56 -12.84 3.50 -7.93
CA SER A 56 -11.60 3.63 -7.17
C SER A 56 -10.44 4.03 -8.11
N PHE A 57 -9.40 4.62 -7.57
CA PHE A 57 -8.23 4.98 -8.39
C PHE A 57 -7.54 3.73 -8.94
N VAL A 58 -7.51 2.63 -8.20
CA VAL A 58 -6.95 1.35 -8.69
C VAL A 58 -7.77 0.78 -9.83
N ASP A 59 -9.10 0.84 -9.78
CA ASP A 59 -9.96 0.44 -10.90
C ASP A 59 -9.74 1.34 -12.12
N TYR A 60 -9.55 2.64 -11.89
CA TYR A 60 -9.15 3.56 -12.98
C TYR A 60 -7.82 3.15 -13.61
N LEU A 61 -6.82 2.74 -12.83
CA LEU A 61 -5.54 2.25 -13.35
C LEU A 61 -5.73 1.01 -14.24
N ARG A 62 -6.54 0.05 -13.80
CA ARG A 62 -6.85 -1.18 -14.56
C ARG A 62 -7.49 -0.88 -15.91
N GLU A 63 -8.46 0.02 -15.94
CA GLU A 63 -9.19 0.38 -17.16
C GLU A 63 -8.36 1.24 -18.13
N ASN A 64 -7.35 1.94 -17.68
CA ASN A 64 -6.53 2.83 -18.50
C ASN A 64 -5.22 2.20 -18.98
N HIS A 65 -5.23 0.88 -19.17
CA HIS A 65 -4.15 0.13 -19.80
C HIS A 65 -2.78 0.29 -19.13
N ILE A 66 -2.77 0.46 -17.81
CA ILE A 66 -1.53 0.36 -17.05
C ILE A 66 -1.03 -1.08 -17.15
N PRO A 67 0.27 -1.31 -17.41
CA PRO A 67 0.80 -2.66 -17.55
C PRO A 67 0.50 -3.52 -16.32
N GLU A 68 0.12 -4.79 -16.54
CA GLU A 68 -0.17 -5.74 -15.45
C GLU A 68 1.01 -5.89 -14.48
N SER A 69 2.24 -5.78 -14.98
CA SER A 69 3.44 -5.79 -14.15
C SER A 69 3.53 -4.64 -13.15
N VAL A 70 2.79 -3.54 -13.37
CA VAL A 70 2.66 -2.43 -12.42
C VAL A 70 1.45 -2.62 -11.54
N LEU A 71 0.31 -3.06 -12.12
CA LEU A 71 -0.92 -3.30 -11.38
C LEU A 71 -0.75 -4.38 -10.31
N SER A 72 0.01 -5.44 -10.60
CA SER A 72 0.29 -6.51 -9.64
C SER A 72 1.13 -6.06 -8.44
N LEU A 73 1.80 -4.92 -8.56
CA LEU A 73 2.62 -4.29 -7.52
C LEU A 73 1.93 -3.09 -6.85
N THR A 74 0.70 -2.79 -7.23
CA THR A 74 -0.05 -1.60 -6.77
C THR A 74 -1.41 -2.00 -6.23
N ASP A 75 -1.75 -1.59 -5.04
CA ASP A 75 -3.06 -1.85 -4.41
C ASP A 75 -3.54 -0.66 -3.57
N LEU A 76 -4.76 -0.77 -3.04
CA LEU A 76 -5.24 0.10 -1.96
C LEU A 76 -4.82 -0.48 -0.61
N GLU A 77 -4.35 0.39 0.29
CA GLU A 77 -4.03 -0.03 1.66
C GLU A 77 -5.26 0.12 2.58
N ALA A 78 -5.10 0.45 3.86
CA ALA A 78 -6.15 0.45 4.87
C ALA A 78 -7.46 1.13 4.45
N PHE A 79 -7.39 2.16 3.63
CA PHE A 79 -8.55 2.95 3.17
C PHE A 79 -8.53 3.18 1.66
N GLN A 80 -9.71 3.50 1.10
CA GLN A 80 -9.88 3.76 -0.35
C GLN A 80 -9.04 4.93 -0.88
N TRP A 81 -8.58 5.82 -0.02
CA TRP A 81 -7.69 6.94 -0.34
C TRP A 81 -6.21 6.67 -0.07
N MET A 82 -5.85 5.45 0.29
CA MET A 82 -4.46 5.04 0.49
C MET A 82 -4.04 4.10 -0.62
N ILE A 83 -3.06 4.53 -1.40
CA ILE A 83 -2.44 3.69 -2.42
C ILE A 83 -1.11 3.19 -1.91
N GLU A 84 -0.85 1.91 -2.14
CA GLU A 84 0.41 1.25 -1.86
C GLU A 84 1.01 0.70 -3.14
N TRP A 85 2.32 0.72 -3.25
CA TRP A 85 3.05 -0.09 -4.21
C TRP A 85 4.30 -0.70 -3.59
N GLY A 86 4.52 -1.97 -3.92
CA GLY A 86 5.69 -2.75 -3.50
C GLY A 86 6.61 -3.02 -4.68
N THR A 87 7.91 -3.03 -4.46
CA THR A 87 8.88 -3.49 -5.45
C THR A 87 9.07 -5.00 -5.38
N HIS A 88 9.60 -5.58 -6.44
CA HIS A 88 10.14 -6.92 -6.34
C HIS A 88 11.33 -6.97 -5.36
N PRO A 89 11.66 -8.15 -4.84
CA PRO A 89 12.88 -8.33 -4.06
C PRO A 89 14.12 -8.23 -4.97
N TYR A 90 15.10 -7.44 -4.56
CA TYR A 90 16.37 -7.21 -5.26
C TYR A 90 17.55 -7.56 -4.38
N TYR A 91 18.64 -8.04 -4.97
CA TYR A 91 19.92 -8.24 -4.29
C TYR A 91 20.65 -6.93 -3.96
N SER A 92 20.13 -5.80 -4.37
CA SER A 92 20.69 -4.48 -4.07
C SER A 92 19.61 -3.45 -3.77
N ALA A 93 19.85 -2.59 -2.80
CA ALA A 93 18.98 -1.44 -2.51
C ALA A 93 18.79 -0.52 -3.74
N ARG A 94 19.80 -0.42 -4.61
CA ARG A 94 19.72 0.38 -5.83
C ARG A 94 18.64 -0.13 -6.78
N GLY A 95 18.51 -1.46 -6.93
CA GLY A 95 17.47 -2.08 -7.76
C GLY A 95 16.06 -1.75 -7.24
N ALA A 96 15.82 -1.97 -5.94
CA ALA A 96 14.56 -1.67 -5.30
C ALA A 96 14.20 -0.18 -5.40
N ILE A 97 15.16 0.73 -5.16
CA ILE A 97 14.94 2.18 -5.29
C ILE A 97 14.61 2.56 -6.73
N TYR A 98 15.29 1.97 -7.70
CA TYR A 98 15.06 2.28 -9.11
C TYR A 98 13.65 1.86 -9.55
N GLU A 99 13.23 0.64 -9.21
CA GLU A 99 11.88 0.16 -9.51
C GLU A 99 10.81 0.99 -8.75
N GLY A 100 11.02 1.28 -7.47
CA GLY A 100 10.11 2.13 -6.69
C GLY A 100 9.89 3.51 -7.33
N ARG A 101 10.93 4.11 -7.92
CA ARG A 101 10.81 5.37 -8.67
C ARG A 101 10.04 5.22 -9.98
N ILE A 102 10.22 4.10 -10.69
CA ILE A 102 9.44 3.83 -11.91
C ILE A 102 7.96 3.69 -11.55
N LEU A 103 7.62 2.88 -10.54
CA LEU A 103 6.25 2.69 -10.06
C LEU A 103 5.62 4.03 -9.65
N GLN A 104 6.35 4.84 -8.87
CA GLN A 104 5.91 6.17 -8.49
C GLN A 104 5.63 7.06 -9.72
N GLY A 105 6.51 7.03 -10.71
CA GLY A 105 6.34 7.79 -11.95
C GLY A 105 5.10 7.37 -12.73
N VAL A 106 4.83 6.06 -12.81
CA VAL A 106 3.63 5.53 -13.49
C VAL A 106 2.36 5.96 -12.75
N VAL A 107 2.32 5.83 -11.43
CA VAL A 107 1.16 6.22 -10.60
C VAL A 107 0.91 7.72 -10.69
N LEU A 108 1.95 8.55 -10.60
CA LEU A 108 1.83 10.01 -10.73
C LEU A 108 1.31 10.42 -12.12
N ASN A 109 1.81 9.79 -13.18
CA ASN A 109 1.33 10.07 -14.53
C ASN A 109 -0.13 9.66 -14.72
N ALA A 110 -0.53 8.51 -14.17
CA ALA A 110 -1.92 8.06 -14.20
C ALA A 110 -2.84 9.00 -13.40
N LEU A 111 -2.40 9.46 -12.23
CA LEU A 111 -3.14 10.43 -11.43
C LEU A 111 -3.32 11.76 -12.16
N HIS A 112 -2.27 12.24 -12.84
CA HIS A 112 -2.36 13.46 -13.66
C HIS A 112 -3.37 13.29 -14.80
N LYS A 113 -3.34 12.15 -15.51
CA LYS A 113 -4.30 11.85 -16.58
C LYS A 113 -5.73 11.74 -16.05
N ALA A 114 -5.94 11.13 -14.90
CA ALA A 114 -7.23 11.08 -14.24
C ALA A 114 -7.74 12.50 -13.92
N GLY A 115 -6.88 13.33 -13.35
CA GLY A 115 -7.22 14.73 -13.07
C GLY A 115 -7.62 15.51 -14.32
N GLN A 116 -6.91 15.31 -15.44
CA GLN A 116 -7.25 15.93 -16.73
C GLN A 116 -8.59 15.39 -17.28
N ALA A 117 -8.81 14.07 -17.22
CA ALA A 117 -10.01 13.44 -17.76
C ALA A 117 -11.30 13.83 -16.98
N PHE A 118 -11.19 14.11 -15.70
CA PHE A 118 -12.31 14.43 -14.83
C PHE A 118 -12.35 15.92 -14.40
N GLU A 119 -11.44 16.74 -14.94
CA GLU A 119 -11.31 18.17 -14.60
C GLU A 119 -11.09 18.40 -13.10
N GLU A 120 -10.40 17.48 -12.44
CA GLU A 120 -10.11 17.50 -11.02
C GLU A 120 -8.61 17.66 -10.78
N LYS A 121 -8.21 18.46 -9.78
CA LYS A 121 -6.82 18.53 -9.34
C LYS A 121 -6.60 17.49 -8.26
N LEU A 122 -5.85 16.45 -8.59
CA LEU A 122 -5.56 15.32 -7.72
C LEU A 122 -4.13 15.36 -7.21
N HIS A 123 -3.93 14.92 -5.98
CA HIS A 123 -2.64 14.95 -5.31
C HIS A 123 -2.26 13.61 -4.70
N LEU A 124 -0.96 13.29 -4.72
CA LEU A 124 -0.36 12.29 -3.85
C LEU A 124 0.33 12.99 -2.67
N TRP A 125 0.00 12.57 -1.47
CA TRP A 125 0.55 13.15 -0.25
C TRP A 125 1.44 12.15 0.47
N HIS A 126 2.65 12.60 0.80
CA HIS A 126 3.62 11.85 1.59
C HIS A 126 3.52 12.25 3.06
N GLY A 127 3.37 11.27 3.92
CA GLY A 127 3.29 11.48 5.36
C GLY A 127 1.87 11.31 5.91
N ASN A 128 1.71 11.51 7.19
CA ASN A 128 0.45 11.31 7.86
C ASN A 128 -0.55 12.41 7.53
N LEU A 129 -1.81 12.06 7.46
CA LEU A 129 -2.90 13.03 7.45
C LEU A 129 -3.26 13.42 8.89
N PRO A 130 -3.83 14.62 9.09
CA PRO A 130 -4.44 14.97 10.37
C PRO A 130 -5.61 14.01 10.67
N TYR A 131 -6.07 14.02 11.91
CA TYR A 131 -7.25 13.24 12.30
C TYR A 131 -8.42 13.47 11.35
N LEU A 132 -8.94 12.40 10.77
CA LEU A 132 -10.07 12.43 9.86
C LEU A 132 -11.36 12.08 10.60
N THR A 133 -12.35 12.95 10.48
CA THR A 133 -13.72 12.68 10.96
C THR A 133 -14.48 11.83 9.94
N GLY A 134 -15.38 10.98 10.41
CA GLY A 134 -16.26 10.19 9.52
C GLY A 134 -15.63 8.95 8.92
N VAL A 135 -14.43 8.57 9.34
CA VAL A 135 -13.84 7.27 8.96
C VAL A 135 -14.70 6.16 9.55
N ASN A 136 -15.15 5.25 8.69
CA ASN A 136 -16.03 4.13 9.02
C ASN A 136 -15.70 2.93 8.12
N TYR A 137 -16.47 1.85 8.23
CA TYR A 137 -16.24 0.63 7.46
C TYR A 137 -16.44 0.78 5.94
N ASP A 138 -17.21 1.79 5.50
CA ASP A 138 -17.39 2.09 4.08
C ASP A 138 -16.14 2.72 3.47
N SER A 139 -15.24 3.23 4.32
CA SER A 139 -13.93 3.75 3.92
C SER A 139 -12.92 2.65 3.58
N ILE A 140 -13.21 1.40 3.96
CA ILE A 140 -12.33 0.26 3.74
C ILE A 140 -12.54 -0.28 2.31
N PRO A 141 -11.48 -0.56 1.54
CA PRO A 141 -11.61 -1.12 0.20
C PRO A 141 -12.43 -2.40 0.17
N GLY A 142 -13.26 -2.54 -0.87
CA GLY A 142 -13.97 -3.78 -1.15
C GLY A 142 -13.04 -4.88 -1.67
N GLY A 143 -13.49 -6.14 -1.60
CA GLY A 143 -12.79 -7.24 -2.23
C GLY A 143 -11.61 -7.83 -1.46
N TRP A 144 -11.27 -7.30 -0.30
CA TRP A 144 -10.18 -7.84 0.52
C TRP A 144 -10.50 -9.20 1.14
N HIS A 145 -9.45 -9.96 1.38
CA HIS A 145 -9.53 -11.18 2.18
C HIS A 145 -10.14 -10.86 3.56
N LEU A 146 -11.09 -11.71 3.99
CA LEU A 146 -11.89 -11.47 5.19
C LEU A 146 -11.06 -11.18 6.46
N ALA A 147 -9.89 -11.80 6.60
CA ALA A 147 -9.03 -11.57 7.76
C ALA A 147 -8.43 -10.15 7.76
N LYS A 148 -7.92 -9.64 6.61
CA LYS A 148 -7.40 -8.26 6.48
C LYS A 148 -8.51 -7.26 6.74
N ARG A 149 -9.70 -7.47 6.17
CA ARG A 149 -10.86 -6.61 6.38
C ARG A 149 -11.25 -6.51 7.86
N ARG A 150 -11.43 -7.64 8.54
CA ARG A 150 -11.76 -7.67 9.97
C ARG A 150 -10.70 -7.02 10.85
N TYR A 151 -9.43 -7.18 10.50
CA TYR A 151 -8.34 -6.50 11.19
C TYR A 151 -8.47 -4.99 11.09
N ILE A 152 -8.68 -4.44 9.89
CA ILE A 152 -8.84 -2.98 9.69
C ILE A 152 -10.15 -2.47 10.32
N GLU A 153 -11.27 -3.19 10.24
CA GLU A 153 -12.51 -2.86 10.94
C GLU A 153 -12.25 -2.69 12.44
N LYS A 154 -11.48 -3.62 13.04
CA LYS A 154 -11.10 -3.53 14.45
C LYS A 154 -10.18 -2.33 14.74
N CYS A 155 -9.28 -2.02 13.83
CA CYS A 155 -8.44 -0.84 13.94
C CYS A 155 -9.27 0.45 13.84
N VAL A 156 -10.26 0.51 12.97
CA VAL A 156 -11.21 1.65 12.88
C VAL A 156 -11.99 1.83 14.17
N ASP A 157 -12.46 0.74 14.80
CA ASP A 157 -13.14 0.80 16.11
C ASP A 157 -12.27 1.42 17.21
N ILE A 158 -10.97 1.13 17.19
CA ILE A 158 -10.06 1.55 18.26
C ILE A 158 -9.49 2.95 17.99
N TYR A 159 -9.09 3.21 16.77
CA TYR A 159 -8.28 4.37 16.41
C TYR A 159 -9.04 5.41 15.56
N GLY A 160 -10.13 5.00 14.88
CA GLY A 160 -10.88 5.88 14.00
C GLY A 160 -10.00 6.55 12.95
N GLY A 161 -10.17 7.85 12.78
CA GLY A 161 -9.42 8.64 11.80
C GLY A 161 -7.93 8.83 12.08
N THR A 162 -7.42 8.40 13.24
CA THR A 162 -5.97 8.42 13.52
C THR A 162 -5.19 7.34 12.77
N LEU A 163 -5.88 6.35 12.17
CA LEU A 163 -5.26 5.36 11.28
C LEU A 163 -4.73 5.94 9.96
N SER A 164 -4.97 7.21 9.67
CA SER A 164 -4.50 7.87 8.45
C SER A 164 -2.99 8.12 8.50
N THR A 165 -2.23 7.03 8.57
CA THR A 165 -0.76 7.01 8.54
C THR A 165 -0.29 6.28 7.30
N ALA A 166 0.65 6.88 6.58
CA ALA A 166 1.29 6.27 5.43
C ALA A 166 2.78 6.09 5.70
N GLY A 167 3.31 4.95 5.34
CA GLY A 167 4.67 4.53 5.63
C GLY A 167 5.53 4.32 4.38
N LYS A 168 6.82 4.21 4.63
CA LYS A 168 7.78 3.61 3.69
C LYS A 168 8.47 2.48 4.41
N HIS A 169 8.24 1.28 3.95
CA HIS A 169 8.79 0.09 4.55
C HIS A 169 9.98 -0.41 3.71
N THR A 170 11.02 -0.84 4.37
CA THR A 170 12.13 -1.55 3.72
C THR A 170 12.10 -2.98 4.20
N ASN A 171 11.76 -3.89 3.31
CA ASN A 171 11.71 -5.32 3.58
C ASN A 171 13.09 -5.91 3.27
N ILE A 172 13.70 -6.53 4.25
CA ILE A 172 15.01 -7.17 4.11
C ILE A 172 14.83 -8.64 4.46
N SER A 173 15.15 -9.52 3.51
CA SER A 173 15.31 -10.93 3.79
C SER A 173 16.78 -11.21 4.10
N LEU A 174 17.02 -11.85 5.22
CA LEU A 174 18.35 -12.26 5.62
C LEU A 174 18.72 -13.54 4.87
N PRO A 175 20.03 -13.73 4.57
CA PRO A 175 20.53 -14.96 3.96
C PRO A 175 20.37 -16.17 4.87
#